data_b0b6017856e4ef31af1bf80a4c2935de
#
_entry.id   b0b6017856e4ef31af1bf80a4c2935de
#
_cell.length_a   1.000
_cell.length_b   1.000
_cell.length_c   1.000
_cell.angle_alpha   90.00
_cell.angle_beta   90.00
_cell.angle_gamma   90.00
#
_symmetry.space_group_name_H-M   'P 1'
#
loop_
_entity.id
_entity.type
_entity.pdbx_description
1 polymer ?
#
loop_
_entity_poly.entity_id
_entity_poly.type
_entity_poly.pdbx_seq_one_letter_code
_entity_poly.pdbx_strand_id
1 'polypeptide(L)'
;MADSYAIESILAADCGASTTRVFLLDMADDQYRFVACGEAPTTIAAPGNDIVIGVIQAIRQLESITGKRFLDDELKLIRPERSDGSGVDAFVATVSAGPPLRVVLAGLVPEMSVASARKALTRVPTLLEGTIALGGDSDPTEQIDLIRQIAPDVVVMVGGTEGGAVQAIGALADAVALAGKLLERERRPELVYAGNVNARALLAEKVAGVINFHPVDNVRPRLDVEQVGPLVEELETLYADRKMARLPGFGRLSAWSPVSVVPGQRAFGQIVQFVADQYGLNVLGVDVGSSQTVLASVLNGEFVLTVGSGWGVGLGAARVLSDASASGVSRWVIGEDASENEVKSISLTKAIYPRSSAMAALGVEVEQALAREALRLTAERAMPAWETDTHRPYPDLAPFWDVIILSGGFLPRQANFAQSALVLLDALQPIGVCTLVADTVGLTKVLGVVGAIQPMAAAQVLEHDALLTLGTLICPVGTAREGDTALRARLTYPDKQVLSLDVPYGSVEVIPLEAGRKATLELRPSRQFDIGWGRKGRGAVAEVDGGPLGIVIDARGRPLALPDGQDERRRVLQKWRWDIGY
;
A
#
# COMPACT_ATOMS: atom_id res chain seq x y z
N MET A 1 17.93 23.79 -30.92
CA MET A 1 17.83 22.37 -30.56
C MET A 1 18.71 22.25 -29.33
N ALA A 2 18.16 22.07 -28.17
CA ALA A 2 18.94 21.76 -26.97
C ALA A 2 19.56 20.39 -27.22
N ASP A 3 20.87 20.26 -27.09
CA ASP A 3 21.56 18.98 -27.07
C ASP A 3 20.90 18.14 -25.99
N SER A 4 20.22 17.07 -26.37
CA SER A 4 19.72 16.10 -25.40
C SER A 4 20.96 15.33 -24.91
N TYR A 5 21.55 15.78 -23.81
CA TYR A 5 22.53 14.98 -23.10
C TYR A 5 21.89 13.64 -22.76
N ALA A 6 22.58 12.54 -23.07
CA ALA A 6 22.15 11.22 -22.63
C ALA A 6 22.13 11.23 -21.09
N ILE A 7 21.02 10.81 -20.48
CA ILE A 7 20.94 10.66 -19.03
C ILE A 7 21.60 9.32 -18.69
N GLU A 8 22.79 9.33 -18.14
CA GLU A 8 23.55 8.13 -17.77
C GLU A 8 23.52 7.89 -16.27
N SER A 9 23.50 8.95 -15.46
CA SER A 9 23.45 8.88 -14.00
C SER A 9 22.21 9.59 -13.43
N ILE A 10 21.53 8.92 -12.47
CA ILE A 10 20.27 9.40 -11.88
C ILE A 10 20.34 9.28 -10.37
N LEU A 11 20.06 10.38 -9.65
CA LEU A 11 19.68 10.32 -8.25
C LEU A 11 18.16 10.29 -8.13
N ALA A 12 17.66 9.30 -7.41
CA ALA A 12 16.23 9.13 -7.18
C ALA A 12 15.93 9.14 -5.67
N ALA A 13 15.13 10.10 -5.20
CA ALA A 13 14.79 10.23 -3.79
C ALA A 13 13.40 9.66 -3.48
N ASP A 14 13.29 8.84 -2.43
CA ASP A 14 12.02 8.46 -1.79
C ASP A 14 11.92 9.17 -0.43
N CYS A 15 11.10 10.22 -0.35
CA CYS A 15 10.83 10.93 0.88
C CYS A 15 9.65 10.28 1.62
N GLY A 16 9.94 9.21 2.35
CA GLY A 16 8.96 8.50 3.16
C GLY A 16 8.52 9.29 4.39
N ALA A 17 7.50 8.82 5.10
CA ALA A 17 6.93 9.52 6.26
C ALA A 17 7.89 9.62 7.46
N SER A 18 8.81 8.66 7.63
CA SER A 18 9.80 8.65 8.73
C SER A 18 11.24 8.60 8.25
N THR A 19 11.47 8.10 7.03
CA THR A 19 12.80 7.87 6.48
C THR A 19 12.85 8.36 5.04
N THR A 20 13.89 9.10 4.71
CA THR A 20 14.21 9.55 3.35
C THR A 20 15.38 8.73 2.83
N ARG A 21 15.28 8.22 1.61
CA ARG A 21 16.32 7.47 0.90
C ARG A 21 16.66 8.15 -0.40
N VAL A 22 17.93 8.09 -0.79
CA VAL A 22 18.39 8.54 -2.09
C VAL A 22 19.20 7.42 -2.73
N PHE A 23 18.79 7.03 -3.92
CA PHE A 23 19.38 5.95 -4.69
C PHE A 23 20.19 6.51 -5.85
N LEU A 24 21.37 5.95 -6.09
CA LEU A 24 22.15 6.20 -7.28
C LEU A 24 21.90 5.07 -8.28
N LEU A 25 21.42 5.43 -9.45
CA LEU A 25 21.38 4.58 -10.65
C LEU A 25 22.40 5.13 -11.64
N ASP A 26 23.24 4.27 -12.16
CA ASP A 26 24.32 4.66 -13.07
C ASP A 26 24.52 3.61 -14.17
N MET A 27 25.09 4.02 -15.30
CA MET A 27 25.45 3.10 -16.39
C MET A 27 26.70 2.31 -16.04
N ALA A 28 26.60 0.99 -16.12
CA ALA A 28 27.70 0.06 -16.00
C ALA A 28 27.60 -0.98 -17.12
N ASP A 29 28.65 -1.16 -17.93
CA ASP A 29 28.68 -2.10 -19.05
C ASP A 29 27.46 -1.96 -20.00
N ASP A 30 27.14 -0.73 -20.39
CA ASP A 30 26.01 -0.33 -21.25
C ASP A 30 24.62 -0.68 -20.68
N GLN A 31 24.51 -0.90 -19.37
CA GLN A 31 23.25 -1.16 -18.68
C GLN A 31 23.10 -0.27 -17.44
N TYR A 32 21.89 0.19 -17.17
CA TYR A 32 21.60 0.88 -15.92
C TYR A 32 21.54 -0.12 -14.77
N ARG A 33 22.24 0.21 -13.69
CA ARG A 33 22.30 -0.59 -12.49
C ARG A 33 22.07 0.27 -11.25
N PHE A 34 21.52 -0.33 -10.23
CA PHE A 34 21.53 0.24 -8.89
C PHE A 34 22.95 0.17 -8.31
N VAL A 35 23.50 1.32 -7.90
CA VAL A 35 24.87 1.41 -7.38
C VAL A 35 24.89 1.43 -5.86
N ALA A 36 24.15 2.38 -5.24
CA ALA A 36 24.15 2.56 -3.81
C ALA A 36 22.92 3.36 -3.33
N CYS A 37 22.66 3.29 -2.03
CA CYS A 37 21.58 4.04 -1.37
C CYS A 37 22.10 4.74 -0.12
N GLY A 38 21.76 6.02 0.04
CA GLY A 38 21.90 6.75 1.29
C GLY A 38 20.56 6.89 2.00
N GLU A 39 20.55 6.83 3.33
CA GLU A 39 19.36 6.90 4.15
C GLU A 39 19.50 7.93 5.29
N ALA A 40 18.46 8.71 5.54
CA ALA A 40 18.40 9.70 6.60
C ALA A 40 16.99 9.80 7.23
N PRO A 41 16.83 10.41 8.41
CA PRO A 41 15.52 10.78 8.91
C PRO A 41 14.81 11.72 7.96
N THR A 42 13.48 11.55 7.80
CA THR A 42 12.65 12.56 7.15
C THR A 42 12.50 13.77 8.07
N THR A 43 12.70 14.98 7.54
CA THR A 43 12.85 16.23 8.32
C THR A 43 11.73 17.23 8.11
N ILE A 44 10.53 16.77 7.73
CA ILE A 44 9.34 17.64 7.56
C ILE A 44 8.81 18.21 8.87
N ALA A 45 9.03 17.52 9.98
CA ALA A 45 8.64 17.97 11.32
C ALA A 45 9.80 18.67 12.05
N ALA A 46 9.47 19.35 13.16
CA ALA A 46 10.47 19.93 14.03
C ALA A 46 11.51 18.88 14.51
N PRO A 47 12.79 19.23 14.63
CA PRO A 47 13.37 20.57 14.48
C PRO A 47 13.74 20.96 13.02
N GLY A 48 13.67 20.01 12.07
CA GLY A 48 14.11 20.23 10.68
C GLY A 48 13.21 21.21 9.91
N ASN A 49 11.91 20.97 9.93
CA ASN A 49 10.89 21.74 9.19
C ASN A 49 11.24 22.00 7.71
N ASP A 50 11.89 21.04 7.05
CA ASP A 50 12.29 21.12 5.65
C ASP A 50 12.65 19.73 5.12
N ILE A 51 11.91 19.25 4.12
CA ILE A 51 12.10 17.91 3.53
C ILE A 51 13.48 17.77 2.87
N VAL A 52 14.05 18.86 2.33
CA VAL A 52 15.33 18.84 1.61
C VAL A 52 16.50 18.57 2.55
N ILE A 53 16.40 18.92 3.84
CA ILE A 53 17.46 18.61 4.83
C ILE A 53 17.69 17.09 4.90
N GLY A 54 16.60 16.30 4.98
CA GLY A 54 16.69 14.84 4.97
C GLY A 54 17.28 14.29 3.66
N VAL A 55 16.90 14.87 2.53
CA VAL A 55 17.47 14.49 1.21
C VAL A 55 18.97 14.78 1.17
N ILE A 56 19.41 15.97 1.62
CA ILE A 56 20.83 16.34 1.67
C ILE A 56 21.61 15.38 2.60
N GLN A 57 21.06 15.03 3.75
CA GLN A 57 21.69 14.07 4.67
C GLN A 57 21.84 12.68 4.03
N ALA A 58 20.81 12.21 3.32
CA ALA A 58 20.86 10.96 2.59
C ALA A 58 21.89 11.01 1.44
N ILE A 59 21.98 12.14 0.69
CA ILE A 59 23.00 12.34 -0.34
C ILE A 59 24.40 12.31 0.27
N ARG A 60 24.64 12.98 1.40
CA ARG A 60 25.94 12.96 2.08
C ARG A 60 26.37 11.56 2.54
N GLN A 61 25.40 10.75 3.01
CA GLN A 61 25.70 9.36 3.29
C GLN A 61 26.06 8.61 2.01
N LEU A 62 25.35 8.85 0.92
CA LEU A 62 25.65 8.26 -0.38
C LEU A 62 27.04 8.68 -0.88
N GLU A 63 27.43 9.96 -0.74
CA GLU A 63 28.77 10.45 -1.03
C GLU A 63 29.84 9.70 -0.22
N SER A 64 29.57 9.44 1.06
CA SER A 64 30.53 8.68 1.90
C SER A 64 30.65 7.20 1.50
N ILE A 65 29.60 6.61 0.93
CA ILE A 65 29.59 5.21 0.45
C ILE A 65 30.29 5.08 -0.91
N THR A 66 30.01 6.01 -1.82
CA THR A 66 30.48 5.94 -3.21
C THR A 66 31.81 6.65 -3.46
N GLY A 67 32.17 7.61 -2.60
CA GLY A 67 33.27 8.53 -2.84
C GLY A 67 33.00 9.58 -3.92
N LYS A 68 31.81 9.55 -4.60
CA LYS A 68 31.40 10.49 -5.63
C LYS A 68 30.75 11.71 -4.97
N ARG A 69 31.07 12.91 -5.43
CA ARG A 69 30.51 14.15 -4.92
C ARG A 69 29.26 14.54 -5.72
N PHE A 70 28.13 14.77 -5.05
CA PHE A 70 26.86 15.16 -5.68
C PHE A 70 26.44 16.58 -5.36
N LEU A 71 26.91 17.16 -4.24
CA LEU A 71 26.56 18.49 -3.77
C LEU A 71 27.73 19.46 -3.90
N ASP A 72 27.43 20.69 -4.29
CA ASP A 72 28.40 21.79 -4.24
C ASP A 72 28.58 22.34 -2.80
N ASP A 73 29.41 23.37 -2.64
CA ASP A 73 29.70 23.98 -1.33
C ASP A 73 28.48 24.72 -0.74
N GLU A 74 27.50 25.08 -1.59
CA GLU A 74 26.24 25.68 -1.17
C GLU A 74 25.11 24.65 -0.95
N LEU A 75 25.45 23.34 -0.96
CA LEU A 75 24.52 22.21 -0.81
C LEU A 75 23.47 22.15 -1.93
N LYS A 76 23.79 22.64 -3.11
CA LYS A 76 22.99 22.49 -4.31
C LYS A 76 23.46 21.25 -5.07
N LEU A 77 22.51 20.57 -5.72
CA LEU A 77 22.81 19.42 -6.54
C LEU A 77 23.62 19.84 -7.78
N ILE A 78 24.76 19.16 -8.00
CA ILE A 78 25.61 19.36 -9.18
C ILE A 78 24.95 18.64 -10.36
N ARG A 79 24.53 19.38 -11.37
CA ARG A 79 23.93 18.86 -12.62
C ARG A 79 24.33 19.72 -13.81
N PRO A 80 24.59 19.11 -14.99
CA PRO A 80 24.78 17.67 -15.25
C PRO A 80 26.04 17.14 -14.58
N GLU A 81 26.29 15.82 -14.72
CA GLU A 81 27.54 15.19 -14.30
C GLU A 81 28.72 15.87 -14.99
N ARG A 82 29.80 16.14 -14.24
CA ARG A 82 31.00 16.81 -14.73
C ARG A 82 32.04 15.81 -15.19
N SER A 83 33.01 16.26 -15.97
CA SER A 83 34.13 15.45 -16.44
C SER A 83 35.02 14.87 -15.35
N ASP A 84 34.97 15.42 -14.13
CA ASP A 84 35.65 14.88 -12.95
C ASP A 84 34.86 13.79 -12.23
N GLY A 85 33.69 13.40 -12.75
CA GLY A 85 32.78 12.43 -12.18
C GLY A 85 31.91 12.97 -11.05
N SER A 86 31.95 14.28 -10.75
CA SER A 86 31.07 14.89 -9.76
C SER A 86 29.71 15.23 -10.35
N GLY A 87 28.65 15.07 -9.52
CA GLY A 87 27.29 15.36 -9.93
C GLY A 87 26.56 14.17 -10.53
N VAL A 88 25.39 14.43 -11.12
CA VAL A 88 24.52 13.48 -11.82
C VAL A 88 23.78 14.19 -12.95
N ASP A 89 23.32 13.44 -13.94
CA ASP A 89 22.57 14.02 -15.07
C ASP A 89 21.15 14.40 -14.69
N ALA A 90 20.49 13.57 -13.88
CA ALA A 90 19.12 13.81 -13.48
C ALA A 90 18.86 13.52 -11.99
N PHE A 91 17.82 14.19 -11.46
CA PHE A 91 17.27 13.94 -10.13
C PHE A 91 15.77 13.82 -10.23
N VAL A 92 15.20 12.79 -9.59
CA VAL A 92 13.75 12.62 -9.45
C VAL A 92 13.38 12.33 -8.00
N ALA A 93 12.13 12.56 -7.63
CA ALA A 93 11.68 12.31 -6.26
C ALA A 93 10.25 11.82 -6.17
N THR A 94 10.00 10.97 -5.17
CA THR A 94 8.68 10.62 -4.66
C THR A 94 8.50 11.13 -3.23
N VAL A 95 7.25 11.39 -2.84
CA VAL A 95 6.92 11.83 -1.48
C VAL A 95 5.74 11.03 -0.95
N SER A 96 5.94 10.38 0.19
CA SER A 96 4.89 9.71 0.99
C SER A 96 4.72 10.34 2.38
N ALA A 97 5.41 11.45 2.63
CA ALA A 97 5.45 12.13 3.92
C ALA A 97 4.25 13.06 4.17
N GLY A 98 3.45 13.35 3.14
CA GLY A 98 2.28 14.21 3.24
C GLY A 98 1.19 13.59 4.12
N PRO A 99 0.54 14.39 5.01
CA PRO A 99 -0.63 13.91 5.74
C PRO A 99 -1.79 13.65 4.78
N PRO A 100 -2.68 12.69 5.07
CA PRO A 100 -3.84 12.42 4.22
C PRO A 100 -4.83 13.60 4.19
N LEU A 101 -5.65 13.68 3.15
CA LEU A 101 -6.79 14.58 3.08
C LEU A 101 -7.85 14.14 4.11
N ARG A 102 -8.29 15.04 4.96
CA ARG A 102 -9.44 14.84 5.87
C ARG A 102 -10.72 15.10 5.10
N VAL A 103 -11.59 14.11 5.02
CA VAL A 103 -12.78 14.16 4.15
C VAL A 103 -14.04 13.94 4.95
N VAL A 104 -15.05 14.76 4.64
CA VAL A 104 -16.45 14.50 4.97
C VAL A 104 -17.16 14.14 3.66
N LEU A 105 -17.87 13.01 3.67
CA LEU A 105 -18.63 12.53 2.52
C LEU A 105 -20.11 12.85 2.71
N ALA A 106 -20.71 13.58 1.78
CA ALA A 106 -22.11 13.95 1.80
C ALA A 106 -22.85 13.36 0.60
N GLY A 107 -24.03 12.78 0.81
CA GLY A 107 -24.78 12.18 -0.29
C GLY A 107 -26.22 11.82 0.05
N LEU A 108 -26.98 11.36 -0.96
CA LEU A 108 -28.40 11.06 -0.80
C LEU A 108 -28.64 9.64 -0.28
N VAL A 109 -28.00 8.65 -0.92
CA VAL A 109 -28.27 7.22 -0.67
C VAL A 109 -26.96 6.52 -0.29
N PRO A 110 -26.87 6.01 0.98
CA PRO A 110 -25.64 5.39 1.48
C PRO A 110 -25.13 4.21 0.64
N GLU A 111 -26.02 3.34 0.18
CA GLU A 111 -25.70 2.08 -0.49
C GLU A 111 -25.36 2.25 -1.98
N MET A 112 -25.50 3.47 -2.51
CA MET A 112 -25.28 3.75 -3.94
C MET A 112 -24.14 4.75 -4.17
N SER A 113 -24.49 6.02 -4.45
CA SER A 113 -23.47 7.04 -4.79
C SER A 113 -22.46 7.26 -3.67
N VAL A 114 -22.88 7.17 -2.40
CA VAL A 114 -21.98 7.28 -1.24
C VAL A 114 -21.03 6.08 -1.20
N ALA A 115 -21.49 4.85 -1.48
CA ALA A 115 -20.64 3.67 -1.56
C ALA A 115 -19.62 3.78 -2.72
N SER A 116 -20.04 4.29 -3.90
CA SER A 116 -19.13 4.55 -5.02
C SER A 116 -18.06 5.60 -4.67
N ALA A 117 -18.46 6.69 -4.01
CA ALA A 117 -17.51 7.70 -3.56
C ALA A 117 -16.53 7.14 -2.50
N ARG A 118 -16.99 6.26 -1.60
CA ARG A 118 -16.09 5.57 -0.65
C ARG A 118 -15.01 4.77 -1.39
N LYS A 119 -15.34 4.07 -2.49
CA LYS A 119 -14.34 3.38 -3.32
C LYS A 119 -13.33 4.35 -3.93
N ALA A 120 -13.77 5.53 -4.40
CA ALA A 120 -12.84 6.56 -4.88
C ALA A 120 -11.88 7.03 -3.78
N LEU A 121 -12.40 7.30 -2.57
CA LEU A 121 -11.60 7.73 -1.43
C LEU A 121 -10.53 6.70 -1.03
N THR A 122 -10.73 5.41 -1.28
CA THR A 122 -9.71 4.41 -0.96
C THR A 122 -8.48 4.47 -1.86
N ARG A 123 -8.57 5.10 -3.03
CA ARG A 123 -7.50 5.14 -4.03
C ARG A 123 -6.49 6.29 -3.80
N VAL A 124 -6.82 7.24 -2.95
CA VAL A 124 -6.02 8.43 -2.65
C VAL A 124 -5.74 8.47 -1.14
N PRO A 125 -4.63 9.06 -0.67
CA PRO A 125 -4.41 9.25 0.77
C PRO A 125 -5.49 10.14 1.39
N THR A 126 -6.53 9.52 1.93
CA THR A 126 -7.67 10.19 2.57
C THR A 126 -7.98 9.58 3.92
N LEU A 127 -8.54 10.38 4.82
CA LEU A 127 -9.20 9.95 6.06
C LEU A 127 -10.66 10.38 5.99
N LEU A 128 -11.56 9.42 5.87
CA LEU A 128 -13.00 9.68 5.98
C LEU A 128 -13.36 9.85 7.45
N GLU A 129 -13.63 11.08 7.87
CA GLU A 129 -13.91 11.43 9.27
C GLU A 129 -15.40 11.59 9.58
N GLY A 130 -16.23 11.72 8.55
CA GLY A 130 -17.68 11.82 8.71
C GLY A 130 -18.43 11.50 7.42
N THR A 131 -19.67 11.03 7.58
CA THR A 131 -20.60 10.82 6.45
C THR A 131 -21.94 11.47 6.79
N ILE A 132 -22.45 12.28 5.88
CA ILE A 132 -23.75 12.91 5.90
C ILE A 132 -24.62 12.27 4.84
N ALA A 133 -25.71 11.60 5.21
CA ALA A 133 -26.65 11.00 4.28
C ALA A 133 -28.04 11.58 4.49
N LEU A 134 -28.70 12.01 3.40
CA LEU A 134 -30.12 12.38 3.43
C LEU A 134 -30.95 11.08 3.49
N GLY A 135 -31.75 10.94 4.54
CA GLY A 135 -32.51 9.71 4.81
C GLY A 135 -32.18 9.07 6.16
N GLY A 136 -31.12 9.54 6.83
CA GLY A 136 -30.92 9.35 8.25
C GLY A 136 -31.66 10.42 9.07
N ASP A 137 -31.84 10.17 10.36
CA ASP A 137 -32.51 11.11 11.32
C ASP A 137 -31.67 12.37 11.66
N SER A 138 -30.61 12.70 10.89
CA SER A 138 -29.73 13.82 11.19
C SER A 138 -30.34 15.16 10.79
N ASP A 139 -30.55 16.01 11.79
CA ASP A 139 -30.98 17.41 11.64
C ASP A 139 -29.91 18.21 10.83
N PRO A 140 -30.33 19.15 9.96
CA PRO A 140 -29.40 20.09 9.31
C PRO A 140 -28.42 20.77 10.27
N THR A 141 -28.79 21.03 11.51
CA THR A 141 -27.89 21.58 12.54
C THR A 141 -26.75 20.61 12.87
N GLU A 142 -27.04 19.32 13.02
CA GLU A 142 -26.03 18.30 13.30
C GLU A 142 -25.03 18.14 12.12
N GLN A 143 -25.53 18.27 10.90
CA GLN A 143 -24.69 18.23 9.69
C GLN A 143 -23.68 19.39 9.64
N ILE A 144 -24.17 20.61 9.97
CA ILE A 144 -23.33 21.81 10.04
C ILE A 144 -22.30 21.68 11.16
N ASP A 145 -22.73 21.22 12.35
CA ASP A 145 -21.84 21.02 13.49
C ASP A 145 -20.78 19.96 13.23
N LEU A 146 -21.12 18.86 12.55
CA LEU A 146 -20.16 17.83 12.15
C LEU A 146 -19.05 18.41 11.27
N ILE A 147 -19.41 19.14 10.20
CA ILE A 147 -18.43 19.78 9.30
C ILE A 147 -17.58 20.79 10.08
N ARG A 148 -18.19 21.58 10.95
CA ARG A 148 -17.49 22.60 11.76
C ARG A 148 -16.50 21.98 12.75
N GLN A 149 -16.88 20.91 13.44
CA GLN A 149 -16.03 20.20 14.41
C GLN A 149 -14.85 19.50 13.73
N ILE A 150 -15.12 18.81 12.63
CA ILE A 150 -14.09 18.14 11.84
C ILE A 150 -13.20 19.17 11.16
N ALA A 151 -13.75 20.26 10.61
CA ALA A 151 -13.05 21.17 9.71
C ALA A 151 -12.22 20.40 8.65
N PRO A 152 -12.89 19.65 7.75
CA PRO A 152 -12.23 18.79 6.78
C PRO A 152 -11.47 19.61 5.74
N ASP A 153 -10.50 18.97 5.06
CA ASP A 153 -9.84 19.58 3.89
C ASP A 153 -10.79 19.63 2.69
N VAL A 154 -11.62 18.57 2.57
CA VAL A 154 -12.51 18.37 1.42
C VAL A 154 -13.87 17.85 1.92
N VAL A 155 -14.94 18.42 1.41
CA VAL A 155 -16.26 17.81 1.42
C VAL A 155 -16.50 17.19 0.05
N VAL A 156 -16.67 15.88 -0.02
CA VAL A 156 -17.07 15.18 -1.25
C VAL A 156 -18.59 15.04 -1.22
N MET A 157 -19.26 15.65 -2.18
CA MET A 157 -20.71 15.60 -2.29
C MET A 157 -21.11 14.77 -3.52
N VAL A 158 -21.97 13.78 -3.31
CA VAL A 158 -22.44 12.86 -4.36
C VAL A 158 -23.95 12.66 -4.29
N GLY A 159 -24.54 12.22 -5.38
CA GLY A 159 -25.93 11.78 -5.40
C GLY A 159 -26.73 12.26 -6.59
N GLY A 160 -27.82 11.56 -6.80
CA GLY A 160 -28.66 11.65 -7.99
C GLY A 160 -27.99 11.01 -9.22
N THR A 161 -28.72 10.12 -9.89
CA THR A 161 -28.39 9.74 -11.26
C THR A 161 -28.63 10.92 -12.19
N GLU A 162 -28.12 10.90 -13.42
CA GLU A 162 -28.37 11.97 -14.37
C GLU A 162 -29.86 12.16 -14.61
N GLY A 163 -30.32 13.43 -14.54
CA GLY A 163 -31.74 13.78 -14.60
C GLY A 163 -32.53 13.55 -13.30
N GLY A 164 -31.89 13.07 -12.24
CA GLY A 164 -32.51 12.77 -10.95
C GLY A 164 -32.64 13.98 -9.99
N ALA A 165 -32.62 13.72 -8.68
CA ALA A 165 -32.89 14.69 -7.62
C ALA A 165 -31.89 15.88 -7.65
N VAL A 166 -32.43 17.10 -7.71
CA VAL A 166 -31.66 18.37 -7.65
C VAL A 166 -31.87 19.09 -6.33
N GLN A 167 -33.11 19.17 -5.87
CA GLN A 167 -33.47 19.97 -4.66
C GLN A 167 -32.87 19.38 -3.38
N ALA A 168 -32.88 18.06 -3.23
CA ALA A 168 -32.32 17.37 -2.09
C ALA A 168 -30.81 17.60 -1.96
N ILE A 169 -30.08 17.58 -3.10
CA ILE A 169 -28.63 17.90 -3.14
C ILE A 169 -28.42 19.39 -2.81
N GLY A 170 -29.30 20.26 -3.26
CA GLY A 170 -29.27 21.68 -2.92
C GLY A 170 -29.36 21.94 -1.43
N ALA A 171 -30.16 21.19 -0.68
CA ALA A 171 -30.26 21.30 0.78
C ALA A 171 -28.95 20.91 1.49
N LEU A 172 -28.27 19.86 1.01
CA LEU A 172 -26.93 19.50 1.51
C LEU A 172 -25.90 20.61 1.24
N ALA A 173 -25.97 21.24 0.07
CA ALA A 173 -25.09 22.36 -0.27
C ALA A 173 -25.30 23.58 0.64
N ASP A 174 -26.56 23.85 1.07
CA ASP A 174 -26.85 24.91 2.04
C ASP A 174 -26.16 24.65 3.38
N ALA A 175 -26.22 23.40 3.89
CA ALA A 175 -25.53 23.00 5.12
C ALA A 175 -24.00 23.15 5.00
N VAL A 176 -23.43 22.72 3.90
CA VAL A 176 -21.98 22.85 3.62
C VAL A 176 -21.56 24.31 3.51
N ALA A 177 -22.32 25.13 2.79
CA ALA A 177 -22.08 26.58 2.66
C ALA A 177 -22.17 27.32 4.00
N LEU A 178 -23.16 26.97 4.82
CA LEU A 178 -23.30 27.56 6.14
C LEU A 178 -22.18 27.17 7.08
N ALA A 179 -21.80 25.88 7.10
CA ALA A 179 -20.65 25.42 7.86
C ALA A 179 -19.35 26.13 7.41
N GLY A 180 -19.15 26.32 6.10
CA GLY A 180 -18.03 27.06 5.55
C GLY A 180 -17.98 28.53 5.95
N LYS A 181 -19.14 29.19 6.09
CA LYS A 181 -19.22 30.58 6.61
C LYS A 181 -18.84 30.69 8.09
N LEU A 182 -19.08 29.64 8.86
CA LEU A 182 -18.75 29.57 10.29
C LEU A 182 -17.29 29.21 10.56
N LEU A 183 -16.55 28.74 9.53
CA LEU A 183 -15.13 28.45 9.62
C LEU A 183 -14.29 29.67 9.20
N GLU A 184 -13.10 29.80 9.81
CA GLU A 184 -12.07 30.72 9.34
C GLU A 184 -11.71 30.41 7.88
N ARG A 185 -11.36 31.43 7.11
CA ARG A 185 -11.14 31.32 5.66
C ARG A 185 -10.13 30.24 5.30
N GLU A 186 -9.06 30.13 6.08
CA GLU A 186 -7.95 29.19 5.90
C GLU A 186 -8.36 27.74 6.21
N ARG A 187 -9.43 27.53 6.97
CA ARG A 187 -9.96 26.23 7.38
C ARG A 187 -11.19 25.79 6.60
N ARG A 188 -11.62 26.59 5.61
CA ARG A 188 -12.75 26.22 4.75
C ARG A 188 -12.39 25.05 3.86
N PRO A 189 -13.28 24.03 3.75
CA PRO A 189 -13.04 22.90 2.87
C PRO A 189 -13.13 23.28 1.40
N GLU A 190 -12.53 22.48 0.54
CA GLU A 190 -12.90 22.39 -0.88
C GLU A 190 -14.18 21.57 -1.01
N LEU A 191 -15.06 21.90 -1.95
CA LEU A 191 -16.25 21.11 -2.26
C LEU A 191 -16.07 20.42 -3.60
N VAL A 192 -15.87 19.09 -3.58
CA VAL A 192 -15.87 18.26 -4.78
C VAL A 192 -17.26 17.69 -4.98
N TYR A 193 -17.85 17.95 -6.13
CA TYR A 193 -19.19 17.45 -6.47
C TYR A 193 -19.14 16.46 -7.62
N ALA A 194 -19.49 15.21 -7.33
CA ALA A 194 -19.51 14.09 -8.28
C ALA A 194 -20.90 13.46 -8.37
N GLY A 195 -21.90 14.25 -8.72
CA GLY A 195 -23.29 13.85 -8.83
C GLY A 195 -23.98 14.42 -10.07
N ASN A 196 -25.32 14.40 -10.08
CA ASN A 196 -26.18 14.84 -11.18
C ASN A 196 -25.76 16.20 -11.78
N VAL A 197 -25.45 16.22 -13.07
CA VAL A 197 -24.98 17.42 -13.78
C VAL A 197 -25.95 18.60 -13.67
N ASN A 198 -27.26 18.34 -13.59
CA ASN A 198 -28.30 19.38 -13.51
C ASN A 198 -28.26 20.16 -12.19
N ALA A 199 -27.61 19.64 -11.14
CA ALA A 199 -27.46 20.33 -9.87
C ALA A 199 -26.23 21.26 -9.84
N ARG A 200 -25.28 21.13 -10.76
CA ARG A 200 -23.99 21.87 -10.73
C ARG A 200 -24.18 23.38 -10.63
N ALA A 201 -25.07 23.96 -11.44
CA ALA A 201 -25.29 25.40 -11.46
C ALA A 201 -25.88 25.91 -10.11
N LEU A 202 -26.85 25.18 -9.55
CA LEU A 202 -27.45 25.48 -8.25
C LEU A 202 -26.41 25.43 -7.12
N LEU A 203 -25.55 24.38 -7.12
CA LEU A 203 -24.53 24.23 -6.10
C LEU A 203 -23.48 25.34 -6.19
N ALA A 204 -23.00 25.65 -7.40
CA ALA A 204 -22.06 26.73 -7.63
C ALA A 204 -22.57 28.07 -7.08
N GLU A 205 -23.84 28.40 -7.32
CA GLU A 205 -24.48 29.61 -6.76
C GLU A 205 -24.51 29.60 -5.22
N LYS A 206 -24.90 28.48 -4.62
CA LYS A 206 -25.05 28.35 -3.16
C LYS A 206 -23.72 28.50 -2.41
N VAL A 207 -22.62 28.02 -2.96
CA VAL A 207 -21.31 28.06 -2.29
C VAL A 207 -20.44 29.24 -2.75
N ALA A 208 -20.91 30.06 -3.71
CA ALA A 208 -20.16 31.17 -4.29
C ALA A 208 -19.60 32.12 -3.21
N GLY A 209 -18.30 32.45 -3.32
CA GLY A 209 -17.60 33.34 -2.40
C GLY A 209 -17.31 32.77 -1.01
N VAL A 210 -17.75 31.53 -0.73
CA VAL A 210 -17.54 30.85 0.56
C VAL A 210 -16.58 29.69 0.45
N ILE A 211 -16.79 28.78 -0.52
CA ILE A 211 -16.06 27.54 -0.71
C ILE A 211 -15.70 27.41 -2.18
N ASN A 212 -14.49 26.91 -2.48
CA ASN A 212 -14.11 26.56 -3.84
C ASN A 212 -14.87 25.32 -4.31
N PHE A 213 -15.41 25.37 -5.52
CA PHE A 213 -16.29 24.35 -6.08
C PHE A 213 -15.61 23.61 -7.23
N HIS A 214 -15.53 22.29 -7.12
CA HIS A 214 -14.88 21.39 -8.05
C HIS A 214 -15.91 20.38 -8.60
N PRO A 215 -16.62 20.70 -9.68
CA PRO A 215 -17.54 19.76 -10.30
C PRO A 215 -16.77 18.75 -11.15
N VAL A 216 -16.99 17.47 -10.88
CA VAL A 216 -16.46 16.36 -11.67
C VAL A 216 -17.60 15.47 -12.19
N ASP A 217 -17.29 14.51 -13.06
CA ASP A 217 -18.32 13.63 -13.58
C ASP A 217 -18.93 12.74 -12.48
N ASN A 218 -20.20 12.43 -12.67
CA ASN A 218 -21.01 11.72 -11.70
C ASN A 218 -20.44 10.30 -11.44
N VAL A 219 -20.17 9.98 -10.16
CA VAL A 219 -19.69 8.63 -9.79
C VAL A 219 -20.70 7.52 -10.12
N ARG A 220 -21.98 7.90 -10.26
CA ARG A 220 -23.05 6.97 -10.63
C ARG A 220 -24.08 7.65 -11.55
N PRO A 221 -23.71 7.84 -12.83
CA PRO A 221 -24.58 8.52 -13.79
C PRO A 221 -25.89 7.76 -14.04
N ARG A 222 -25.86 6.43 -13.89
CA ARG A 222 -27.02 5.54 -13.92
C ARG A 222 -26.92 4.52 -12.78
N LEU A 223 -28.02 3.86 -12.45
CA LEU A 223 -28.08 2.90 -11.34
C LEU A 223 -27.10 1.71 -11.53
N ASP A 224 -26.93 1.29 -12.77
CA ASP A 224 -26.10 0.17 -13.22
C ASP A 224 -24.68 0.56 -13.64
N VAL A 225 -24.32 1.87 -13.63
CA VAL A 225 -23.02 2.37 -14.08
C VAL A 225 -22.29 3.07 -12.93
N GLU A 226 -21.12 2.57 -12.58
CA GLU A 226 -20.19 3.19 -11.62
C GLU A 226 -18.99 3.79 -12.36
N GLN A 227 -18.65 5.05 -12.08
CA GLN A 227 -17.56 5.79 -12.71
C GLN A 227 -16.80 6.60 -11.66
N VAL A 228 -15.85 5.99 -10.99
CA VAL A 228 -15.11 6.65 -9.87
C VAL A 228 -13.85 7.41 -10.33
N GLY A 229 -13.36 7.16 -11.55
CA GLY A 229 -12.12 7.75 -12.08
C GLY A 229 -12.03 9.26 -11.95
N PRO A 230 -13.00 10.06 -12.47
CA PRO A 230 -12.96 11.52 -12.40
C PRO A 230 -12.87 12.08 -10.97
N LEU A 231 -13.53 11.41 -10.01
CA LEU A 231 -13.42 11.79 -8.60
C LEU A 231 -12.03 11.47 -8.03
N VAL A 232 -11.45 10.34 -8.41
CA VAL A 232 -10.07 9.97 -8.00
C VAL A 232 -9.07 11.00 -8.51
N GLU A 233 -9.13 11.37 -9.78
CA GLU A 233 -8.23 12.36 -10.40
C GLU A 233 -8.29 13.72 -9.70
N GLU A 234 -9.49 14.20 -9.36
CA GLU A 234 -9.65 15.45 -8.63
C GLU A 234 -9.09 15.36 -7.21
N LEU A 235 -9.34 14.25 -6.51
CA LEU A 235 -8.79 14.03 -5.17
C LEU A 235 -7.26 13.90 -5.18
N GLU A 236 -6.66 13.30 -6.21
CA GLU A 236 -5.20 13.26 -6.39
C GLU A 236 -4.64 14.68 -6.59
N THR A 237 -5.31 15.51 -7.40
CA THR A 237 -4.94 16.91 -7.62
C THR A 237 -4.99 17.70 -6.31
N LEU A 238 -6.09 17.58 -5.58
CA LEU A 238 -6.24 18.25 -4.27
C LEU A 238 -5.22 17.74 -3.24
N TYR A 239 -4.89 16.45 -3.25
CA TYR A 239 -3.83 15.91 -2.39
C TYR A 239 -2.46 16.50 -2.73
N ALA A 240 -2.12 16.59 -4.02
CA ALA A 240 -0.87 17.21 -4.46
C ALA A 240 -0.78 18.69 -4.04
N ASP A 241 -1.85 19.46 -4.26
CA ASP A 241 -1.86 20.90 -4.02
C ASP A 241 -1.99 21.26 -2.53
N ARG A 242 -2.84 20.53 -1.79
CA ARG A 242 -3.18 20.88 -0.41
C ARG A 242 -2.30 20.22 0.62
N LYS A 243 -1.69 19.07 0.30
CA LYS A 243 -0.86 18.30 1.24
C LYS A 243 0.59 18.27 0.82
N MET A 244 0.91 17.82 -0.40
CA MET A 244 2.32 17.70 -0.82
C MET A 244 2.99 19.05 -1.05
N ALA A 245 2.38 19.93 -1.86
CA ALA A 245 2.95 21.24 -2.18
C ALA A 245 3.14 22.15 -0.95
N ARG A 246 2.41 21.87 0.14
CA ARG A 246 2.52 22.61 1.41
C ARG A 246 3.55 22.03 2.38
N LEU A 247 4.22 20.93 2.03
CA LEU A 247 5.30 20.41 2.87
C LEU A 247 6.46 21.40 2.90
N PRO A 248 7.04 21.64 4.09
CA PRO A 248 8.19 22.54 4.20
C PRO A 248 9.34 22.07 3.31
N GLY A 249 9.85 22.96 2.45
CA GLY A 249 10.94 22.66 1.50
C GLY A 249 10.51 21.98 0.20
N PHE A 250 9.23 21.65 0.00
CA PHE A 250 8.75 20.96 -1.22
C PHE A 250 9.11 21.73 -2.51
N GLY A 251 8.95 23.05 -2.52
CA GLY A 251 9.30 23.86 -3.71
C GLY A 251 10.78 23.74 -4.11
N ARG A 252 11.71 23.62 -3.14
CA ARG A 252 13.13 23.36 -3.42
C ARG A 252 13.35 21.95 -3.96
N LEU A 253 12.71 20.94 -3.37
CA LEU A 253 12.77 19.55 -3.83
C LEU A 253 12.26 19.45 -5.28
N SER A 254 11.12 20.06 -5.57
CA SER A 254 10.51 20.08 -6.91
C SER A 254 11.40 20.79 -7.94
N ALA A 255 12.13 21.84 -7.56
CA ALA A 255 13.05 22.53 -8.45
C ALA A 255 14.27 21.69 -8.86
N TRP A 256 14.60 20.62 -8.11
CA TRP A 256 15.68 19.70 -8.48
C TRP A 256 15.24 18.66 -9.52
N SER A 257 13.95 18.41 -9.65
CA SER A 257 13.41 17.39 -10.56
C SER A 257 12.99 18.00 -11.90
N PRO A 258 13.32 17.39 -13.06
CA PRO A 258 12.83 17.81 -14.37
C PRO A 258 11.35 17.42 -14.59
N VAL A 259 10.82 16.53 -13.76
CA VAL A 259 9.41 16.08 -13.77
C VAL A 259 8.75 16.36 -12.43
N SER A 260 7.43 16.34 -12.40
CA SER A 260 6.67 16.54 -11.16
C SER A 260 7.04 15.50 -10.10
N VAL A 261 7.20 15.93 -8.86
CA VAL A 261 7.30 15.05 -7.71
C VAL A 261 5.96 14.37 -7.50
N VAL A 262 5.93 13.05 -7.46
CA VAL A 262 4.69 12.27 -7.39
C VAL A 262 4.52 11.60 -6.02
N PRO A 263 3.27 11.28 -5.62
CA PRO A 263 3.01 10.48 -4.44
C PRO A 263 3.66 9.08 -4.54
N GLY A 264 4.37 8.64 -3.50
CA GLY A 264 5.09 7.36 -3.51
C GLY A 264 4.18 6.15 -3.75
N GLN A 265 2.93 6.18 -3.28
CA GLN A 265 1.95 5.11 -3.55
C GLN A 265 1.55 5.03 -5.03
N ARG A 266 1.48 6.16 -5.73
CA ARG A 266 1.22 6.20 -7.17
C ARG A 266 2.39 5.61 -7.95
N ALA A 267 3.61 6.03 -7.61
CA ALA A 267 4.83 5.52 -8.23
C ALA A 267 4.99 4.00 -8.02
N PHE A 268 4.69 3.49 -6.82
CA PHE A 268 4.63 2.06 -6.54
C PHE A 268 3.60 1.34 -7.41
N GLY A 269 2.38 1.90 -7.51
CA GLY A 269 1.32 1.35 -8.35
C GLY A 269 1.72 1.24 -9.83
N GLN A 270 2.46 2.21 -10.36
CA GLN A 270 2.96 2.18 -11.73
C GLN A 270 3.90 1.00 -11.99
N ILE A 271 4.77 0.66 -11.04
CA ILE A 271 5.66 -0.51 -11.17
C ILE A 271 4.86 -1.81 -11.08
N VAL A 272 3.88 -1.93 -10.17
CA VAL A 272 3.01 -3.10 -10.08
C VAL A 272 2.24 -3.31 -11.38
N GLN A 273 1.70 -2.23 -11.96
CA GLN A 273 1.01 -2.27 -13.24
C GLN A 273 1.97 -2.66 -14.38
N PHE A 274 3.16 -2.07 -14.42
CA PHE A 274 4.17 -2.41 -15.42
C PHE A 274 4.54 -3.90 -15.39
N VAL A 275 4.76 -4.48 -14.21
CA VAL A 275 5.04 -5.92 -14.05
C VAL A 275 3.86 -6.76 -14.55
N ALA A 276 2.63 -6.39 -14.19
CA ALA A 276 1.44 -7.11 -14.62
C ALA A 276 1.26 -7.09 -16.15
N ASP A 277 1.39 -5.92 -16.75
CA ASP A 277 1.23 -5.72 -18.19
C ASP A 277 2.33 -6.41 -18.99
N GLN A 278 3.59 -6.33 -18.51
CA GLN A 278 4.75 -6.93 -19.18
C GLN A 278 4.66 -8.45 -19.26
N TYR A 279 4.14 -9.10 -18.23
CA TYR A 279 4.11 -10.57 -18.12
C TYR A 279 2.69 -11.15 -18.26
N GLY A 280 1.65 -10.35 -18.38
CA GLY A 280 0.26 -10.79 -18.47
C GLY A 280 -0.24 -11.49 -17.20
N LEU A 281 0.15 -10.99 -16.01
CA LEU A 281 -0.07 -11.62 -14.72
C LEU A 281 -1.07 -10.83 -13.84
N ASN A 282 -1.74 -11.56 -12.96
CA ASN A 282 -2.42 -10.95 -11.81
C ASN A 282 -1.39 -10.66 -10.71
N VAL A 283 -1.16 -9.39 -10.42
CA VAL A 283 -0.11 -8.94 -9.49
C VAL A 283 -0.70 -8.17 -8.33
N LEU A 284 -0.27 -8.50 -7.12
CA LEU A 284 -0.54 -7.74 -5.91
C LEU A 284 0.75 -7.14 -5.35
N GLY A 285 0.86 -5.83 -5.37
CA GLY A 285 1.89 -5.09 -4.64
C GLY A 285 1.42 -4.76 -3.24
N VAL A 286 2.28 -5.00 -2.25
CA VAL A 286 2.03 -4.78 -0.82
C VAL A 286 3.13 -3.91 -0.26
N ASP A 287 2.82 -2.67 0.09
CA ASP A 287 3.75 -1.72 0.72
C ASP A 287 3.28 -1.42 2.14
N VAL A 288 4.02 -1.90 3.14
CA VAL A 288 3.78 -1.58 4.55
C VAL A 288 4.77 -0.52 5.00
N GLY A 289 4.28 0.72 5.11
CA GLY A 289 5.06 1.88 5.48
C GLY A 289 4.94 2.29 6.94
N SER A 290 5.55 3.42 7.29
CA SER A 290 5.49 3.99 8.64
C SER A 290 4.14 4.63 8.96
N SER A 291 3.50 5.31 7.98
CA SER A 291 2.24 6.04 8.18
C SER A 291 1.04 5.40 7.50
N GLN A 292 1.25 4.57 6.50
CA GLN A 292 0.20 3.96 5.68
C GLN A 292 0.61 2.59 5.15
N THR A 293 -0.37 1.78 4.79
CA THR A 293 -0.22 0.54 4.03
C THR A 293 -0.88 0.70 2.66
N VAL A 294 -0.24 0.23 1.61
CA VAL A 294 -0.75 0.35 0.24
C VAL A 294 -0.87 -1.03 -0.39
N LEU A 295 -1.99 -1.27 -1.03
CA LEU A 295 -2.21 -2.41 -1.91
C LEU A 295 -2.40 -1.88 -3.34
N ALA A 296 -1.49 -2.25 -4.23
CA ALA A 296 -1.60 -1.99 -5.66
C ALA A 296 -1.90 -3.32 -6.34
N SER A 297 -3.05 -3.45 -6.98
CA SER A 297 -3.49 -4.70 -7.56
C SER A 297 -3.81 -4.55 -9.04
N VAL A 298 -3.37 -5.53 -9.83
CA VAL A 298 -3.84 -5.73 -11.21
C VAL A 298 -4.49 -7.09 -11.28
N LEU A 299 -5.79 -7.11 -11.51
CA LEU A 299 -6.60 -8.32 -11.58
C LEU A 299 -7.32 -8.34 -12.93
N ASN A 300 -7.07 -9.36 -13.75
CA ASN A 300 -7.62 -9.47 -15.11
C ASN A 300 -7.37 -8.21 -15.97
N GLY A 301 -6.22 -7.56 -15.81
CA GLY A 301 -5.85 -6.32 -16.50
C GLY A 301 -6.41 -5.02 -15.87
N GLU A 302 -7.26 -5.11 -14.86
CA GLU A 302 -7.79 -3.94 -14.16
C GLU A 302 -6.89 -3.52 -12.99
N PHE A 303 -6.38 -2.30 -13.04
CA PHE A 303 -5.56 -1.72 -11.98
C PHE A 303 -6.40 -1.04 -10.91
N VAL A 304 -6.13 -1.38 -9.65
CA VAL A 304 -6.73 -0.72 -8.48
C VAL A 304 -5.65 -0.44 -7.44
N LEU A 305 -5.59 0.81 -7.01
CA LEU A 305 -4.79 1.25 -5.87
C LEU A 305 -5.70 1.36 -4.63
N THR A 306 -5.27 0.81 -3.50
CA THR A 306 -5.94 0.97 -2.20
C THR A 306 -4.94 1.50 -1.18
N VAL A 307 -5.27 2.63 -0.56
CA VAL A 307 -4.42 3.30 0.43
C VAL A 307 -5.07 3.20 1.81
N GLY A 308 -4.43 2.48 2.70
CA GLY A 308 -4.73 2.41 4.13
C GLY A 308 -4.10 3.59 4.87
N SER A 309 -4.64 4.79 4.68
CA SER A 309 -4.11 6.01 5.28
C SER A 309 -4.19 5.96 6.81
N GLY A 310 -3.09 6.22 7.47
CA GLY A 310 -2.96 6.11 8.93
C GLY A 310 -2.71 4.69 9.42
N TRP A 311 -2.76 3.67 8.58
CA TRP A 311 -2.49 2.28 8.94
C TRP A 311 -1.06 1.88 8.54
N GLY A 312 -0.10 2.33 9.33
CA GLY A 312 1.32 2.01 9.18
C GLY A 312 1.91 1.55 10.50
N VAL A 313 3.10 0.94 10.44
CA VAL A 313 3.77 0.33 11.61
C VAL A 313 4.73 1.28 12.35
N GLY A 314 4.70 2.57 12.02
CA GLY A 314 5.46 3.62 12.70
C GLY A 314 4.52 4.73 13.15
N LEU A 315 4.52 5.86 12.45
CA LEU A 315 3.60 6.99 12.74
C LEU A 315 2.12 6.56 12.78
N GLY A 316 1.74 5.56 11.98
CA GLY A 316 0.38 5.01 11.92
C GLY A 316 0.03 4.03 13.06
N ALA A 317 0.98 3.59 13.87
CA ALA A 317 0.79 2.52 14.85
C ALA A 317 -0.35 2.80 15.86
N ALA A 318 -0.48 4.05 16.31
CA ALA A 318 -1.57 4.46 17.20
C ALA A 318 -2.96 4.31 16.54
N ARG A 319 -3.05 4.60 15.24
CA ARG A 319 -4.29 4.45 14.48
C ARG A 319 -4.64 2.98 14.22
N VAL A 320 -3.65 2.17 13.89
CA VAL A 320 -3.84 0.72 13.77
C VAL A 320 -4.36 0.15 15.09
N LEU A 321 -3.75 0.52 16.21
CA LEU A 321 -4.21 0.11 17.55
C LEU A 321 -5.65 0.56 17.84
N SER A 322 -6.02 1.77 17.45
CA SER A 322 -7.38 2.29 17.62
C SER A 322 -8.40 1.53 16.80
N ASP A 323 -8.12 1.32 15.50
CA ASP A 323 -9.08 0.77 14.55
C ASP A 323 -9.17 -0.76 14.64
N ALA A 324 -8.08 -1.46 14.99
CA ALA A 324 -8.05 -2.90 15.23
C ALA A 324 -8.41 -3.32 16.67
N SER A 325 -8.43 -2.39 17.62
CA SER A 325 -8.47 -2.58 19.07
C SER A 325 -7.19 -3.20 19.66
N ALA A 326 -6.99 -3.03 20.97
CA ALA A 326 -5.85 -3.65 21.67
C ALA A 326 -5.92 -5.19 21.65
N SER A 327 -7.12 -5.77 21.78
CA SER A 327 -7.33 -7.22 21.68
C SER A 327 -7.07 -7.75 20.27
N GLY A 328 -7.43 -6.98 19.23
CA GLY A 328 -7.13 -7.33 17.84
C GLY A 328 -5.64 -7.40 17.55
N VAL A 329 -4.84 -6.49 18.12
CA VAL A 329 -3.37 -6.54 18.00
C VAL A 329 -2.79 -7.65 18.89
N SER A 330 -3.21 -7.75 20.16
CA SER A 330 -2.64 -8.71 21.12
C SER A 330 -2.92 -10.17 20.77
N ARG A 331 -3.96 -10.46 19.98
CA ARG A 331 -4.24 -11.85 19.53
C ARG A 331 -3.09 -12.50 18.76
N TRP A 332 -2.17 -11.73 18.20
CA TRP A 332 -1.00 -12.19 17.44
C TRP A 332 0.27 -12.30 18.27
N VAL A 333 0.23 -11.87 19.54
CA VAL A 333 1.39 -11.86 20.44
C VAL A 333 1.47 -13.17 21.22
N ILE A 334 2.66 -13.78 21.25
CA ILE A 334 2.91 -15.09 21.86
C ILE A 334 3.44 -14.95 23.29
N GLY A 335 4.14 -13.84 23.60
CA GLY A 335 4.77 -13.63 24.91
C GLY A 335 3.82 -13.92 26.07
N GLU A 336 4.27 -14.75 27.04
CA GLU A 336 3.43 -15.20 28.17
C GLU A 336 2.97 -14.05 29.06
N ASP A 337 3.80 -13.04 29.22
CA ASP A 337 3.55 -11.87 30.07
C ASP A 337 2.93 -10.68 29.32
N ALA A 338 2.60 -10.84 28.04
CA ALA A 338 2.08 -9.74 27.22
C ALA A 338 0.64 -9.38 27.60
N SER A 339 0.47 -8.37 28.41
CA SER A 339 -0.83 -7.75 28.68
C SER A 339 -1.24 -6.81 27.54
N GLU A 340 -2.56 -6.59 27.37
CA GLU A 340 -3.06 -5.58 26.43
C GLU A 340 -2.50 -4.18 26.70
N ASN A 341 -2.21 -3.85 27.97
CA ASN A 341 -1.63 -2.56 28.34
C ASN A 341 -0.18 -2.42 27.84
N GLU A 342 0.63 -3.49 27.89
CA GLU A 342 1.98 -3.47 27.34
C GLU A 342 1.96 -3.36 25.81
N VAL A 343 1.11 -4.13 25.13
CA VAL A 343 0.90 -4.02 23.69
C VAL A 343 0.50 -2.59 23.30
N LYS A 344 -0.43 -1.99 24.05
CA LYS A 344 -0.83 -0.58 23.87
C LYS A 344 0.32 0.39 24.09
N SER A 345 1.09 0.21 25.16
CA SER A 345 2.25 1.07 25.49
C SER A 345 3.32 1.01 24.40
N ILE A 346 3.67 -0.20 23.93
CA ILE A 346 4.65 -0.40 22.85
C ILE A 346 4.15 0.24 21.55
N SER A 347 2.90 0.02 21.19
CA SER A 347 2.29 0.58 19.96
C SER A 347 2.29 2.12 19.96
N LEU A 348 1.94 2.74 21.09
CA LEU A 348 1.95 4.20 21.24
C LEU A 348 3.38 4.75 21.25
N THR A 349 4.33 4.06 21.90
CA THR A 349 5.76 4.42 21.86
C THR A 349 6.29 4.37 20.44
N LYS A 350 5.89 3.36 19.65
CA LYS A 350 6.27 3.24 18.24
C LYS A 350 5.73 4.40 17.40
N ALA A 351 4.51 4.88 17.67
CA ALA A 351 3.96 6.05 16.99
C ALA A 351 4.75 7.35 17.28
N ILE A 352 5.29 7.48 18.50
CA ILE A 352 6.12 8.64 18.88
C ILE A 352 7.54 8.51 18.31
N TYR A 353 8.11 7.31 18.31
CA TYR A 353 9.46 7.01 17.83
C TYR A 353 9.43 6.05 16.63
N PRO A 354 8.92 6.47 15.47
CA PRO A 354 8.59 5.57 14.35
C PRO A 354 9.82 4.86 13.75
N ARG A 355 11.01 5.40 13.93
CA ARG A 355 12.28 4.82 13.45
C ARG A 355 12.96 3.91 14.46
N SER A 356 12.46 3.82 15.70
CA SER A 356 13.00 2.88 16.68
C SER A 356 12.87 1.44 16.16
N SER A 357 13.91 0.63 16.37
CA SER A 357 13.86 -0.81 16.12
C SER A 357 13.61 -1.52 17.45
N ALA A 358 12.66 -2.44 17.45
CA ALA A 358 12.40 -3.25 18.63
C ALA A 358 13.59 -4.19 18.87
N MET A 359 14.17 -4.12 20.08
CA MET A 359 15.29 -4.99 20.50
C MET A 359 14.78 -6.19 21.32
N ALA A 360 13.68 -6.02 22.04
CA ALA A 360 13.06 -7.08 22.84
C ALA A 360 12.09 -7.90 21.98
N ALA A 361 11.99 -9.21 22.23
CA ALA A 361 11.10 -10.12 21.51
C ALA A 361 9.65 -9.64 21.47
N LEU A 362 9.12 -9.19 22.61
CA LEU A 362 7.76 -8.65 22.69
C LEU A 362 7.56 -7.43 21.77
N GLY A 363 8.55 -6.53 21.69
CA GLY A 363 8.47 -5.38 20.79
C GLY A 363 8.39 -5.78 19.32
N VAL A 364 9.19 -6.76 18.90
CA VAL A 364 9.17 -7.32 17.55
C VAL A 364 7.81 -7.96 17.26
N GLU A 365 7.26 -8.73 18.20
CA GLU A 365 5.94 -9.35 18.08
C GLU A 365 4.81 -8.31 17.92
N VAL A 366 4.87 -7.22 18.70
CA VAL A 366 3.89 -6.13 18.60
C VAL A 366 4.01 -5.41 17.26
N GLU A 367 5.22 -5.11 16.76
CA GLU A 367 5.40 -4.50 15.45
C GLU A 367 4.85 -5.39 14.32
N GLN A 368 5.06 -6.71 14.40
CA GLN A 368 4.51 -7.67 13.46
C GLN A 368 2.98 -7.81 13.58
N ALA A 369 2.44 -7.73 14.80
CA ALA A 369 1.00 -7.72 15.04
C ALA A 369 0.34 -6.46 14.44
N LEU A 370 0.96 -5.30 14.61
CA LEU A 370 0.54 -4.04 13.98
C LEU A 370 0.55 -4.16 12.45
N ALA A 371 1.59 -4.77 11.86
CA ALA A 371 1.67 -4.97 10.42
C ALA A 371 0.54 -5.90 9.90
N ARG A 372 0.23 -6.98 10.64
CA ARG A 372 -0.90 -7.86 10.31
C ARG A 372 -2.21 -7.10 10.29
N GLU A 373 -2.48 -6.32 11.32
CA GLU A 373 -3.74 -5.58 11.42
C GLU A 373 -3.81 -4.43 10.40
N ALA A 374 -2.71 -3.69 10.17
CA ALA A 374 -2.65 -2.66 9.14
C ALA A 374 -2.95 -3.23 7.75
N LEU A 375 -2.36 -4.39 7.44
CA LEU A 375 -2.55 -5.07 6.17
C LEU A 375 -3.97 -5.66 6.04
N ARG A 376 -4.49 -6.29 7.10
CA ARG A 376 -5.86 -6.82 7.15
C ARG A 376 -6.90 -5.72 6.91
N LEU A 377 -6.80 -4.60 7.65
CA LEU A 377 -7.70 -3.45 7.49
C LEU A 377 -7.63 -2.86 6.07
N THR A 378 -6.42 -2.83 5.47
CA THR A 378 -6.26 -2.34 4.10
C THR A 378 -6.83 -3.33 3.08
N ALA A 379 -6.68 -4.64 3.30
CA ALA A 379 -7.27 -5.68 2.45
C ALA A 379 -8.81 -5.66 2.50
N GLU A 380 -9.40 -5.52 3.69
CA GLU A 380 -10.86 -5.35 3.85
C GLU A 380 -11.37 -4.12 3.09
N ARG A 381 -10.59 -3.02 3.10
CA ARG A 381 -10.91 -1.83 2.31
C ARG A 381 -10.81 -2.07 0.80
N ALA A 382 -9.92 -2.96 0.36
CA ALA A 382 -9.74 -3.31 -1.05
C ALA A 382 -10.81 -4.28 -1.58
N MET A 383 -11.41 -5.11 -0.73
CA MET A 383 -12.36 -6.17 -1.11
C MET A 383 -13.46 -5.68 -2.06
N PRO A 384 -14.17 -4.55 -1.82
CA PRO A 384 -15.23 -4.09 -2.72
C PRO A 384 -14.76 -3.77 -4.14
N ALA A 385 -13.48 -3.45 -4.32
CA ALA A 385 -12.91 -3.23 -5.65
C ALA A 385 -12.51 -4.54 -6.34
N TRP A 386 -12.22 -5.59 -5.58
CA TRP A 386 -11.93 -6.93 -6.10
C TRP A 386 -13.18 -7.76 -6.39
N GLU A 387 -14.35 -7.40 -5.83
CA GLU A 387 -15.64 -8.08 -6.04
C GLU A 387 -16.27 -7.86 -7.42
N THR A 388 -15.68 -7.01 -8.26
CA THR A 388 -16.17 -6.77 -9.64
C THR A 388 -16.08 -8.02 -10.51
N ASP A 389 -15.20 -8.98 -10.18
CA ASP A 389 -15.15 -10.29 -10.83
C ASP A 389 -16.20 -11.25 -10.22
N THR A 390 -17.37 -11.33 -10.86
CA THR A 390 -18.50 -12.18 -10.43
C THR A 390 -18.24 -13.69 -10.58
N HIS A 391 -17.12 -14.09 -11.17
CA HIS A 391 -16.77 -15.49 -11.41
C HIS A 391 -15.76 -16.06 -10.40
N ARG A 392 -15.43 -15.30 -9.34
CA ARG A 392 -14.51 -15.78 -8.30
C ARG A 392 -15.11 -16.97 -7.55
N PRO A 393 -14.37 -18.09 -7.42
CA PRO A 393 -14.87 -19.28 -6.71
C PRO A 393 -15.03 -19.04 -5.20
N TYR A 394 -14.31 -18.06 -4.64
CA TYR A 394 -14.32 -17.70 -3.22
C TYR A 394 -14.43 -16.18 -3.07
N PRO A 395 -15.63 -15.60 -3.16
CA PRO A 395 -15.82 -14.14 -3.14
C PRO A 395 -15.41 -13.50 -1.80
N ASP A 396 -15.53 -14.23 -0.69
CA ASP A 396 -15.18 -13.74 0.66
C ASP A 396 -13.67 -13.81 0.97
N LEU A 397 -12.86 -14.38 0.07
CA LEU A 397 -11.41 -14.48 0.22
C LEU A 397 -10.71 -13.51 -0.75
N ALA A 398 -9.42 -13.26 -0.54
CA ALA A 398 -8.60 -12.52 -1.49
C ALA A 398 -8.65 -13.19 -2.88
N PRO A 399 -8.53 -12.44 -3.99
CA PRO A 399 -8.39 -13.01 -5.33
C PRO A 399 -7.16 -13.91 -5.45
N PHE A 400 -7.12 -14.68 -6.54
CA PHE A 400 -5.93 -15.40 -6.94
C PHE A 400 -4.90 -14.43 -7.53
N TRP A 401 -3.66 -14.52 -7.08
CA TRP A 401 -2.52 -13.74 -7.56
C TRP A 401 -1.45 -14.66 -8.12
N ASP A 402 -0.88 -14.32 -9.28
CA ASP A 402 0.28 -15.01 -9.82
C ASP A 402 1.56 -14.60 -9.09
N VAL A 403 1.66 -13.29 -8.76
CA VAL A 403 2.82 -12.70 -8.07
C VAL A 403 2.35 -11.76 -6.96
N ILE A 404 3.01 -11.84 -5.80
CA ILE A 404 2.88 -10.86 -4.72
C ILE A 404 4.22 -10.18 -4.50
N ILE A 405 4.24 -8.83 -4.61
CA ILE A 405 5.44 -7.99 -4.43
C ILE A 405 5.41 -7.35 -3.04
N LEU A 406 6.36 -7.71 -2.18
CA LEU A 406 6.56 -7.07 -0.89
C LEU A 406 7.43 -5.82 -1.03
N SER A 407 6.96 -4.69 -0.54
CA SER A 407 7.69 -3.42 -0.51
C SER A 407 7.47 -2.68 0.82
N GLY A 408 8.00 -1.47 0.92
CA GLY A 408 7.89 -0.63 2.10
C GLY A 408 9.03 -0.80 3.10
N GLY A 409 8.89 -0.08 4.19
CA GLY A 409 9.94 -0.04 5.23
C GLY A 409 9.89 -1.20 6.21
N PHE A 410 8.87 -2.06 6.15
CA PHE A 410 8.66 -3.10 7.16
C PHE A 410 8.87 -4.52 6.62
N LEU A 411 8.04 -5.00 5.68
CA LEU A 411 8.06 -6.41 5.26
C LEU A 411 9.40 -6.86 4.67
N PRO A 412 10.04 -6.15 3.72
CA PRO A 412 11.30 -6.61 3.14
C PRO A 412 12.50 -6.55 4.10
N ARG A 413 12.33 -5.91 5.27
CA ARG A 413 13.40 -5.62 6.23
C ARG A 413 13.33 -6.42 7.53
N GLN A 414 12.49 -7.45 7.59
CA GLN A 414 12.47 -8.37 8.72
C GLN A 414 13.80 -9.13 8.83
N ALA A 415 14.12 -9.60 10.03
CA ALA A 415 15.36 -10.33 10.30
C ALA A 415 15.48 -11.60 9.45
N ASN A 416 14.32 -12.18 9.08
CA ASN A 416 14.26 -13.30 8.15
C ASN A 416 12.96 -13.20 7.32
N PHE A 417 12.99 -13.69 6.07
CA PHE A 417 11.83 -13.61 5.16
C PHE A 417 10.66 -14.50 5.57
N ALA A 418 10.88 -15.53 6.41
CA ALA A 418 9.81 -16.33 6.98
C ALA A 418 8.86 -15.47 7.83
N GLN A 419 9.39 -14.46 8.55
CA GLN A 419 8.58 -13.50 9.30
C GLN A 419 7.68 -12.68 8.38
N SER A 420 8.23 -12.19 7.27
CA SER A 420 7.49 -11.42 6.27
C SER A 420 6.39 -12.25 5.61
N ALA A 421 6.74 -13.49 5.24
CA ALA A 421 5.79 -14.44 4.65
C ALA A 421 4.65 -14.76 5.63
N LEU A 422 4.96 -15.01 6.90
CA LEU A 422 3.94 -15.32 7.91
C LEU A 422 3.01 -14.14 8.15
N VAL A 423 3.53 -12.91 8.24
CA VAL A 423 2.70 -11.68 8.37
C VAL A 423 1.75 -11.56 7.16
N LEU A 424 2.25 -11.78 5.95
CA LEU A 424 1.45 -11.75 4.74
C LEU A 424 0.37 -12.83 4.73
N LEU A 425 0.75 -14.09 5.03
CA LEU A 425 -0.14 -15.26 5.04
C LEU A 425 -1.27 -15.11 6.07
N ASP A 426 -0.97 -14.49 7.23
CA ASP A 426 -1.93 -14.26 8.30
C ASP A 426 -2.93 -13.15 7.95
N ALA A 427 -2.45 -12.08 7.33
CA ALA A 427 -3.23 -10.87 7.11
C ALA A 427 -4.02 -10.87 5.80
N LEU A 428 -3.38 -11.24 4.68
CA LEU A 428 -4.02 -11.26 3.35
C LEU A 428 -4.71 -12.57 3.03
N GLN A 429 -4.26 -13.66 3.65
CA GLN A 429 -4.78 -15.01 3.41
C GLN A 429 -4.88 -15.34 1.91
N PRO A 430 -3.76 -15.24 1.15
CA PRO A 430 -3.77 -15.55 -0.27
C PRO A 430 -4.25 -16.98 -0.51
N ILE A 431 -4.78 -17.23 -1.70
CA ILE A 431 -5.25 -18.55 -2.13
C ILE A 431 -4.49 -19.01 -3.38
N GLY A 432 -4.40 -20.33 -3.56
CA GLY A 432 -3.79 -20.87 -4.77
C GLY A 432 -2.27 -21.00 -4.70
N VAL A 433 -1.64 -20.83 -5.84
CA VAL A 433 -0.18 -20.90 -6.04
C VAL A 433 0.31 -19.55 -6.53
N CYS A 434 1.19 -18.90 -5.80
CA CYS A 434 1.74 -17.60 -6.19
C CYS A 434 3.23 -17.50 -5.88
N THR A 435 3.95 -16.73 -6.71
CA THR A 435 5.35 -16.39 -6.47
C THR A 435 5.43 -15.17 -5.54
N LEU A 436 6.23 -15.26 -4.48
CA LEU A 436 6.49 -14.16 -3.57
C LEU A 436 7.82 -13.50 -3.93
N VAL A 437 7.81 -12.20 -4.17
CA VAL A 437 9.02 -11.41 -4.43
C VAL A 437 9.11 -10.23 -3.46
N ALA A 438 10.32 -9.72 -3.21
CA ALA A 438 10.54 -8.60 -2.30
C ALA A 438 11.44 -7.52 -2.90
N ASP A 439 11.05 -6.28 -2.72
CA ASP A 439 11.86 -5.09 -2.93
C ASP A 439 12.71 -4.82 -1.67
N THR A 440 13.82 -5.51 -1.56
CA THR A 440 14.68 -5.47 -0.36
C THR A 440 15.41 -4.15 -0.18
N VAL A 441 15.62 -3.43 -1.26
CA VAL A 441 16.34 -2.13 -1.27
C VAL A 441 15.36 -0.96 -1.13
N GLY A 442 14.15 -1.06 -1.69
CA GLY A 442 13.14 0.00 -1.72
C GLY A 442 13.12 0.79 -3.03
N LEU A 443 13.50 0.14 -4.14
CA LEU A 443 13.63 0.76 -5.46
C LEU A 443 12.29 0.97 -6.17
N THR A 444 11.28 0.14 -5.91
CA THR A 444 10.03 0.14 -6.67
C THR A 444 9.37 1.52 -6.78
N LYS A 445 9.35 2.31 -5.69
CA LYS A 445 8.75 3.65 -5.72
C LYS A 445 9.52 4.62 -6.62
N VAL A 446 10.84 4.63 -6.51
CA VAL A 446 11.65 5.56 -7.30
C VAL A 446 11.70 5.18 -8.77
N LEU A 447 11.66 3.88 -9.10
CA LEU A 447 11.61 3.41 -10.47
C LEU A 447 10.34 3.84 -11.20
N GLY A 448 9.21 3.96 -10.49
CA GLY A 448 7.98 4.50 -11.05
C GLY A 448 8.12 5.95 -11.57
N VAL A 449 9.01 6.74 -10.97
CA VAL A 449 9.30 8.12 -11.45
C VAL A 449 10.46 8.13 -12.43
N VAL A 450 11.50 7.32 -12.21
CA VAL A 450 12.62 7.17 -13.15
C VAL A 450 12.12 6.84 -14.54
N GLY A 451 11.09 5.97 -14.64
CA GLY A 451 10.45 5.60 -15.91
C GLY A 451 9.91 6.78 -16.71
N ALA A 452 9.57 7.90 -16.08
CA ALA A 452 9.07 9.09 -16.76
C ALA A 452 10.19 9.88 -17.48
N ILE A 453 11.46 9.74 -17.06
CA ILE A 453 12.61 10.42 -17.66
C ILE A 453 13.53 9.49 -18.44
N GLN A 454 13.66 8.24 -17.99
CA GLN A 454 14.52 7.21 -18.59
C GLN A 454 13.89 5.83 -18.43
N PRO A 455 12.95 5.43 -19.32
CA PRO A 455 12.25 4.15 -19.23
C PRO A 455 13.18 2.93 -19.23
N MET A 456 14.30 3.01 -19.98
CA MET A 456 15.28 1.93 -20.04
C MET A 456 15.95 1.69 -18.68
N ALA A 457 16.30 2.77 -17.97
CA ALA A 457 16.87 2.66 -16.62
C ALA A 457 15.89 2.02 -15.66
N ALA A 458 14.61 2.42 -15.69
CA ALA A 458 13.59 1.83 -14.83
C ALA A 458 13.41 0.33 -15.11
N ALA A 459 13.35 -0.07 -16.38
CA ALA A 459 13.16 -1.46 -16.77
C ALA A 459 14.37 -2.34 -16.38
N GLN A 460 15.60 -1.92 -16.72
CA GLN A 460 16.81 -2.69 -16.45
C GLN A 460 17.08 -2.85 -14.94
N VAL A 461 16.93 -1.78 -14.17
CA VAL A 461 17.12 -1.84 -12.71
C VAL A 461 16.01 -2.67 -12.04
N LEU A 462 14.77 -2.60 -12.56
CA LEU A 462 13.67 -3.44 -12.04
C LEU A 462 13.98 -4.93 -12.26
N GLU A 463 14.45 -5.29 -13.44
CA GLU A 463 14.74 -6.68 -13.83
C GLU A 463 15.92 -7.26 -13.06
N HIS A 464 16.96 -6.46 -12.83
CA HIS A 464 18.24 -7.00 -12.32
C HIS A 464 18.47 -6.71 -10.83
N ASP A 465 17.98 -5.59 -10.30
CA ASP A 465 18.41 -5.10 -8.98
C ASP A 465 17.29 -4.91 -7.97
N ALA A 466 16.02 -4.71 -8.41
CA ALA A 466 14.97 -4.29 -7.50
C ALA A 466 14.25 -5.43 -6.80
N LEU A 467 14.00 -6.53 -7.48
CA LEU A 467 13.13 -7.59 -6.98
C LEU A 467 13.90 -8.89 -6.73
N LEU A 468 13.83 -9.37 -5.49
CA LEU A 468 14.35 -10.67 -5.07
C LEU A 468 13.19 -11.68 -5.02
N THR A 469 13.28 -12.77 -5.79
CA THR A 469 12.35 -13.89 -5.66
C THR A 469 12.60 -14.59 -4.32
N LEU A 470 11.58 -14.60 -3.45
CA LEU A 470 11.67 -15.26 -2.15
C LEU A 470 11.30 -16.74 -2.22
N GLY A 471 10.43 -17.12 -3.13
CA GLY A 471 9.97 -18.49 -3.34
C GLY A 471 8.51 -18.57 -3.76
N THR A 472 7.92 -19.77 -3.68
CA THR A 472 6.54 -20.04 -4.07
C THR A 472 5.67 -20.32 -2.85
N LEU A 473 4.52 -19.66 -2.76
CA LEU A 473 3.49 -19.91 -1.75
C LEU A 473 2.38 -20.80 -2.33
N ILE A 474 1.93 -21.78 -1.58
CA ILE A 474 0.82 -22.66 -1.93
C ILE A 474 -0.19 -22.63 -0.79
N CYS A 475 -1.38 -22.08 -1.06
CA CYS A 475 -2.39 -21.81 -0.06
C CYS A 475 -3.73 -22.47 -0.48
N PRO A 476 -3.94 -23.77 -0.15
CA PRO A 476 -5.18 -24.46 -0.48
C PRO A 476 -6.35 -23.92 0.33
N VAL A 477 -7.53 -23.87 -0.30
CA VAL A 477 -8.79 -23.49 0.34
C VAL A 477 -9.53 -24.74 0.78
N GLY A 478 -9.89 -24.82 2.04
CA GLY A 478 -10.63 -25.94 2.61
C GLY A 478 -10.42 -26.06 4.11
N THR A 479 -11.20 -26.94 4.74
CA THR A 479 -11.13 -27.23 6.16
C THR A 479 -11.23 -28.74 6.39
N ALA A 480 -10.55 -29.24 7.42
CA ALA A 480 -10.58 -30.63 7.84
C ALA A 480 -10.38 -30.72 9.37
N ARG A 481 -10.23 -31.91 9.91
CA ARG A 481 -9.75 -32.05 11.29
C ARG A 481 -8.24 -31.83 11.31
N GLU A 482 -7.75 -31.28 12.41
CA GLU A 482 -6.31 -31.09 12.60
C GLU A 482 -5.57 -32.41 12.42
N GLY A 483 -4.50 -32.41 11.62
CA GLY A 483 -3.71 -33.60 11.29
C GLY A 483 -4.21 -34.43 10.11
N ASP A 484 -5.45 -34.24 9.63
CA ASP A 484 -5.89 -34.89 8.39
C ASP A 484 -5.08 -34.37 7.19
N THR A 485 -4.81 -35.24 6.20
CA THR A 485 -4.08 -34.82 5.01
C THR A 485 -4.88 -33.79 4.20
N ALA A 486 -4.38 -32.56 4.12
CA ALA A 486 -4.94 -31.51 3.29
C ALA A 486 -4.61 -31.72 1.82
N LEU A 487 -3.33 -31.98 1.52
CA LEU A 487 -2.86 -32.27 0.17
C LEU A 487 -1.60 -33.14 0.20
N ARG A 488 -1.30 -33.77 -0.94
CA ARG A 488 -0.04 -34.44 -1.22
C ARG A 488 0.73 -33.62 -2.25
N ALA A 489 1.98 -33.31 -1.94
CA ALA A 489 2.90 -32.60 -2.80
C ALA A 489 4.00 -33.55 -3.29
N ARG A 490 4.30 -33.51 -4.59
CA ARG A 490 5.40 -34.24 -5.17
C ARG A 490 6.25 -33.28 -5.99
N LEU A 491 7.43 -32.94 -5.47
CA LEU A 491 8.40 -32.07 -6.11
C LEU A 491 9.38 -32.89 -6.91
N THR A 492 9.57 -32.54 -8.20
CA THR A 492 10.60 -33.09 -9.07
C THR A 492 11.63 -32.01 -9.32
N TYR A 493 12.83 -32.19 -8.78
CA TYR A 493 13.95 -31.28 -8.98
C TYR A 493 14.54 -31.37 -10.39
N PRO A 494 15.34 -30.37 -10.86
CA PRO A 494 15.95 -30.40 -12.19
C PRO A 494 16.87 -31.61 -12.41
N ASP A 495 17.51 -32.13 -11.37
CA ASP A 495 18.35 -33.33 -11.38
C ASP A 495 17.56 -34.65 -11.35
N LYS A 496 16.22 -34.57 -11.45
CA LYS A 496 15.26 -35.68 -11.39
C LYS A 496 15.13 -36.36 -10.03
N GLN A 497 15.72 -35.82 -8.97
CA GLN A 497 15.34 -36.23 -7.62
C GLN A 497 13.87 -35.88 -7.36
N VAL A 498 13.20 -36.72 -6.57
CA VAL A 498 11.78 -36.57 -6.26
C VAL A 498 11.61 -36.56 -4.75
N LEU A 499 10.96 -35.52 -4.25
CA LEU A 499 10.49 -35.41 -2.87
C LEU A 499 8.97 -35.56 -2.86
N SER A 500 8.43 -36.41 -2.00
CA SER A 500 6.98 -36.54 -1.78
C SER A 500 6.66 -36.23 -0.32
N LEU A 501 5.63 -35.43 -0.10
CA LEU A 501 5.20 -34.96 1.21
C LEU A 501 3.68 -35.03 1.34
N ASP A 502 3.19 -35.59 2.42
CA ASP A 502 1.79 -35.47 2.84
C ASP A 502 1.69 -34.27 3.78
N VAL A 503 0.94 -33.24 3.38
CA VAL A 503 0.77 -31.99 4.14
C VAL A 503 -0.47 -32.09 5.02
N PRO A 504 -0.32 -32.07 6.36
CA PRO A 504 -1.45 -32.13 7.26
C PRO A 504 -2.18 -30.78 7.35
N TYR A 505 -3.49 -30.85 7.55
CA TYR A 505 -4.29 -29.66 7.87
C TYR A 505 -3.88 -29.07 9.22
N GLY A 506 -3.77 -27.76 9.29
CA GLY A 506 -3.33 -27.01 10.47
C GLY A 506 -1.82 -26.74 10.50
N SER A 507 -1.03 -27.19 9.49
CA SER A 507 0.41 -26.96 9.41
C SER A 507 0.81 -25.95 8.34
N VAL A 508 2.05 -25.45 8.46
CA VAL A 508 2.81 -24.80 7.42
C VAL A 508 4.02 -25.67 7.12
N GLU A 509 4.19 -26.08 5.86
CA GLU A 509 5.31 -26.92 5.46
C GLU A 509 6.24 -26.16 4.53
N VAL A 510 7.54 -26.32 4.71
CA VAL A 510 8.56 -25.68 3.87
C VAL A 510 9.39 -26.72 3.16
N ILE A 511 9.43 -26.65 1.83
CA ILE A 511 10.28 -27.49 1.01
C ILE A 511 11.44 -26.63 0.47
N PRO A 512 12.70 -26.94 0.80
CA PRO A 512 13.84 -26.19 0.30
C PRO A 512 13.95 -26.28 -1.23
N LEU A 513 14.05 -25.11 -1.86
CA LEU A 513 14.39 -24.97 -3.28
C LEU A 513 15.24 -23.71 -3.41
N GLU A 514 16.50 -23.89 -3.84
CA GLU A 514 17.50 -22.81 -3.90
C GLU A 514 17.09 -21.69 -4.86
N ALA A 515 17.55 -20.47 -4.57
CA ALA A 515 17.33 -19.32 -5.44
C ALA A 515 17.84 -19.55 -6.86
N GLY A 516 17.05 -19.12 -7.85
CA GLY A 516 17.35 -19.30 -9.27
C GLY A 516 17.09 -20.72 -9.80
N ARG A 517 16.67 -21.67 -8.95
CA ARG A 517 16.22 -22.99 -9.40
C ARG A 517 14.73 -23.03 -9.59
N LYS A 518 14.30 -23.74 -10.64
CA LYS A 518 12.89 -24.08 -10.88
C LYS A 518 12.69 -25.59 -10.71
N ALA A 519 11.50 -25.97 -10.28
CA ALA A 519 11.14 -27.37 -10.13
C ALA A 519 9.68 -27.58 -10.55
N THR A 520 9.33 -28.84 -10.86
CA THR A 520 7.94 -29.21 -11.17
C THR A 520 7.29 -29.76 -9.92
N LEU A 521 6.17 -29.16 -9.52
CA LEU A 521 5.39 -29.55 -8.36
C LEU A 521 4.03 -30.12 -8.76
N GLU A 522 3.80 -31.40 -8.46
CA GLU A 522 2.48 -32.03 -8.55
C GLU A 522 1.75 -31.86 -7.22
N LEU A 523 0.56 -31.28 -7.23
CA LEU A 523 -0.32 -31.08 -6.08
C LEU A 523 -1.55 -31.97 -6.22
N ARG A 524 -1.85 -32.74 -5.18
CA ARG A 524 -3.04 -33.62 -5.10
C ARG A 524 -3.83 -33.29 -3.82
N PRO A 525 -4.73 -32.30 -3.87
CA PRO A 525 -5.54 -31.94 -2.72
C PRO A 525 -6.51 -33.09 -2.37
N SER A 526 -6.81 -33.22 -1.09
CA SER A 526 -7.87 -34.12 -0.65
C SER A 526 -9.24 -33.60 -1.11
N ARG A 527 -10.29 -34.44 -1.01
CA ARG A 527 -11.63 -34.09 -1.56
C ARG A 527 -12.25 -32.82 -0.97
N GLN A 528 -11.78 -32.38 0.19
CA GLN A 528 -12.29 -31.17 0.87
C GLN A 528 -11.55 -29.90 0.48
N PHE A 529 -10.37 -30.04 -0.14
CA PHE A 529 -9.48 -28.92 -0.47
C PHE A 529 -9.45 -28.62 -1.98
N ASP A 530 -9.29 -27.34 -2.26
CA ASP A 530 -9.03 -26.78 -3.57
C ASP A 530 -7.73 -26.01 -3.54
N ILE A 531 -6.92 -26.10 -4.59
CA ILE A 531 -5.69 -25.34 -4.74
C ILE A 531 -5.91 -23.95 -5.36
N GLY A 532 -7.12 -23.38 -5.18
CA GLY A 532 -7.47 -22.02 -5.60
C GLY A 532 -8.18 -21.92 -6.94
N TRP A 533 -8.43 -23.02 -7.64
CA TRP A 533 -9.05 -23.02 -8.98
C TRP A 533 -10.56 -23.30 -9.00
N GLY A 534 -11.21 -23.28 -7.85
CA GLY A 534 -12.66 -23.47 -7.72
C GLY A 534 -13.12 -24.93 -7.87
N ARG A 535 -12.20 -25.91 -7.78
CA ARG A 535 -12.52 -27.34 -7.95
C ARG A 535 -11.86 -28.21 -6.90
N LYS A 536 -12.60 -28.51 -5.85
CA LYS A 536 -12.15 -29.39 -4.75
C LYS A 536 -11.72 -30.76 -5.24
N GLY A 537 -10.62 -31.30 -4.69
CA GLY A 537 -10.08 -32.60 -5.01
C GLY A 537 -9.37 -32.70 -6.35
N ARG A 538 -9.32 -31.64 -7.14
CA ARG A 538 -8.64 -31.63 -8.43
C ARG A 538 -7.15 -31.34 -8.25
N GLY A 539 -6.29 -32.27 -8.69
CA GLY A 539 -4.86 -32.10 -8.72
C GLY A 539 -4.38 -31.13 -9.79
N ALA A 540 -3.18 -30.60 -9.60
CA ALA A 540 -2.50 -29.70 -10.50
C ALA A 540 -1.00 -30.00 -10.62
N VAL A 541 -0.42 -29.51 -11.68
CA VAL A 541 1.03 -29.45 -11.89
C VAL A 541 1.39 -27.99 -12.10
N ALA A 542 2.33 -27.48 -11.33
CA ALA A 542 2.85 -26.13 -11.43
C ALA A 542 4.38 -26.16 -11.55
N GLU A 543 4.93 -25.23 -12.31
CA GLU A 543 6.34 -24.87 -12.21
C GLU A 543 6.48 -23.91 -11.03
N VAL A 544 7.45 -24.13 -10.16
CA VAL A 544 7.67 -23.36 -8.94
C VAL A 544 9.07 -22.79 -8.91
N ASP A 545 9.20 -21.57 -8.43
CA ASP A 545 10.45 -20.84 -8.29
C ASP A 545 11.01 -21.03 -6.88
N GLY A 546 12.32 -21.29 -6.82
CA GLY A 546 13.08 -21.32 -5.58
C GLY A 546 13.49 -19.94 -5.11
N GLY A 547 13.88 -19.86 -3.86
CA GLY A 547 14.36 -18.65 -3.21
C GLY A 547 14.76 -18.89 -1.76
N PRO A 548 15.05 -17.85 -0.99
CA PRO A 548 15.41 -17.97 0.43
C PRO A 548 14.33 -18.67 1.29
N LEU A 549 13.07 -18.64 0.87
CA LEU A 549 11.95 -19.36 1.52
C LEU A 549 11.72 -20.75 0.93
N GLY A 550 12.22 -21.02 -0.29
CA GLY A 550 11.84 -22.23 -1.01
C GLY A 550 10.37 -22.26 -1.38
N ILE A 551 9.70 -23.38 -1.11
CA ILE A 551 8.26 -23.57 -1.35
C ILE A 551 7.56 -23.66 0.00
N VAL A 552 6.65 -22.73 0.27
CA VAL A 552 5.85 -22.69 1.52
C VAL A 552 4.44 -23.17 1.22
N ILE A 553 4.01 -24.23 1.88
CA ILE A 553 2.66 -24.77 1.77
C ILE A 553 1.88 -24.44 3.04
N ASP A 554 0.93 -23.51 2.93
CA ASP A 554 0.10 -23.06 4.05
C ASP A 554 -1.24 -23.82 4.07
N ALA A 555 -1.28 -24.95 4.78
CA ALA A 555 -2.47 -25.77 4.92
C ALA A 555 -3.29 -25.48 6.20
N ARG A 556 -3.14 -24.29 6.78
CA ARG A 556 -3.86 -23.85 8.01
C ARG A 556 -5.36 -23.62 7.80
N GLY A 557 -5.80 -23.59 6.56
CA GLY A 557 -7.19 -23.33 6.16
C GLY A 557 -7.44 -21.89 5.70
N ARG A 558 -8.52 -21.75 4.95
CA ARG A 558 -9.02 -20.45 4.46
C ARG A 558 -10.54 -20.43 4.60
N PRO A 559 -11.13 -19.41 5.31
CA PRO A 559 -10.41 -18.37 6.08
C PRO A 559 -9.63 -18.94 7.27
N LEU A 560 -8.55 -18.23 7.66
CA LEU A 560 -7.72 -18.62 8.81
C LEU A 560 -8.49 -18.40 10.11
N ALA A 561 -8.67 -19.45 10.90
CA ALA A 561 -9.29 -19.38 12.21
C ALA A 561 -8.24 -19.46 13.32
N LEU A 562 -8.26 -18.48 14.22
CA LEU A 562 -7.47 -18.52 15.45
C LEU A 562 -8.33 -19.08 16.60
N PRO A 563 -7.76 -19.92 17.47
CA PRO A 563 -8.48 -20.39 18.67
C PRO A 563 -8.91 -19.23 19.58
N ASP A 564 -10.08 -19.33 20.19
CA ASP A 564 -10.58 -18.32 21.14
C ASP A 564 -9.77 -18.33 22.45
N GLY A 565 -9.36 -19.51 22.91
CA GLY A 565 -8.56 -19.68 24.12
C GLY A 565 -7.15 -19.11 23.97
N GLN A 566 -6.74 -18.23 24.89
CA GLN A 566 -5.45 -17.54 24.81
C GLN A 566 -4.25 -18.51 24.78
N ASP A 567 -4.24 -19.52 25.66
CA ASP A 567 -3.13 -20.48 25.74
C ASP A 567 -3.07 -21.40 24.50
N GLU A 568 -4.22 -21.79 23.97
CA GLU A 568 -4.30 -22.58 22.76
C GLU A 568 -3.84 -21.78 21.55
N ARG A 569 -4.30 -20.54 21.43
CA ARG A 569 -3.90 -19.62 20.38
C ARG A 569 -2.39 -19.37 20.39
N ARG A 570 -1.78 -19.14 21.56
CA ARG A 570 -0.32 -18.99 21.70
C ARG A 570 0.43 -20.22 21.22
N ARG A 571 0.00 -21.42 21.63
CA ARG A 571 0.61 -22.69 21.19
C ARG A 571 0.55 -22.85 19.67
N VAL A 572 -0.60 -22.54 19.08
CA VAL A 572 -0.81 -22.66 17.63
C VAL A 572 0.06 -21.64 16.88
N LEU A 573 0.10 -20.38 17.31
CA LEU A 573 0.95 -19.35 16.71
C LEU A 573 2.43 -19.69 16.83
N GLN A 574 2.87 -20.24 17.97
CA GLN A 574 4.25 -20.66 18.16
C GLN A 574 4.61 -21.84 17.26
N LYS A 575 3.70 -22.81 17.11
CA LYS A 575 3.86 -23.91 16.17
C LYS A 575 4.05 -23.41 14.75
N TRP A 576 3.18 -22.51 14.26
CA TRP A 576 3.28 -21.97 12.91
C TRP A 576 4.57 -21.17 12.65
N ARG A 577 5.06 -20.45 13.66
CA ARG A 577 6.38 -19.79 13.59
C ARG A 577 7.49 -20.82 13.41
N TRP A 578 7.44 -21.89 14.21
CA TRP A 578 8.42 -22.97 14.11
C TRP A 578 8.34 -23.67 12.76
N ASP A 579 7.14 -24.01 12.30
CA ASP A 579 6.90 -24.71 11.04
C ASP A 579 7.48 -23.96 9.82
N ILE A 580 7.41 -22.62 9.79
CA ILE A 580 7.94 -21.80 8.69
C ILE A 580 9.44 -21.47 8.81
N GLY A 581 10.09 -21.85 9.92
CA GLY A 581 11.51 -21.58 10.16
C GLY A 581 11.78 -20.16 10.69
N TYR A 582 10.91 -19.68 11.55
CA TYR A 582 11.01 -18.36 12.20
C TYR A 582 12.12 -18.33 13.26
#